data_0fc805ca0c24c56a6fe8145d80110ff2
#
_entry.id   0fc805ca0c24c56a6fe8145d80110ff2
#
_cell.length_a   1.000
_cell.length_b   1.000
_cell.length_c   1.000
_cell.angle_alpha   90.00
_cell.angle_beta   90.00
_cell.angle_gamma   90.00
#
_symmetry.space_group_name_H-M   'P 1'
#
loop_
_entity.id
_entity.type
_entity.pdbx_description
1 polymer ?
#
loop_
_entity_poly.entity_id
_entity_poly.type
_entity_poly.pdbx_seq_one_letter_code
_entity_poly.pdbx_strand_id
1 'polypeptide(L)'
;GAIVQRYRDTLLGPDGSLETSSADGAALYRMLVEPAKALIPAGSNVVILSDGVLSELNFETLVVPGPTPHYWIEDATIISAPSLYMLAAAKPDGDGGRKLLLLGNAVSTDPDYPELPQAAIEMRSIEKHFATADEAVFSRQKANPESYLDSKLQQYSYIHFVAHGVASLTDPLDSAIILSPTSDAEDSFKLYARDIIQHPIHARLVTISSCYGGGTRSYAGEGLVGLSWAFLRAGAHNVIGALWEVSDDSTPELMDTLYRRLEEGSPPSQALRQAKLALLHSQGSFRNPFYWAPFQIYTGL
;
A
#
# COMPACT_ATOMS: atom_id res chain seq x y z
N GLY A 1 3.39 -13.61 -19.07
CA GLY A 1 4.75 -13.26 -18.66
C GLY A 1 5.32 -12.02 -19.34
N ALA A 2 5.87 -12.15 -20.57
CA ALA A 2 6.72 -11.09 -21.16
C ALA A 2 6.03 -9.71 -21.33
N ILE A 3 4.74 -9.66 -21.70
CA ILE A 3 4.03 -8.39 -21.84
C ILE A 3 3.80 -7.72 -20.48
N VAL A 4 3.50 -8.47 -19.42
CA VAL A 4 3.31 -7.93 -18.07
C VAL A 4 4.62 -7.32 -17.57
N GLN A 5 5.74 -8.05 -17.73
CA GLN A 5 7.06 -7.55 -17.33
C GLN A 5 7.42 -6.27 -18.07
N ARG A 6 7.31 -6.26 -19.41
CA ARG A 6 7.61 -5.07 -20.21
C ARG A 6 6.73 -3.88 -19.85
N TYR A 7 5.42 -4.11 -19.64
CA TYR A 7 4.49 -3.07 -19.21
C TYR A 7 4.89 -2.50 -17.84
N ARG A 8 5.16 -3.37 -16.89
CA ARG A 8 5.61 -2.99 -15.56
C ARG A 8 6.88 -2.13 -15.62
N ASP A 9 7.88 -2.55 -16.43
CA ASP A 9 9.14 -1.80 -16.59
C ASP A 9 8.90 -0.37 -17.08
N THR A 10 7.84 -0.12 -17.88
CA THR A 10 7.47 1.24 -18.30
C THR A 10 6.83 2.08 -17.19
N LEU A 11 6.29 1.46 -16.14
CA LEU A 11 5.65 2.15 -15.01
C LEU A 11 6.63 2.46 -13.87
N LEU A 12 7.74 1.74 -13.78
CA LEU A 12 8.72 1.85 -12.68
C LEU A 12 9.60 3.11 -12.76
N GLY A 13 9.58 3.83 -13.86
CA GLY A 13 10.37 5.05 -14.06
C GLY A 13 9.52 6.32 -13.93
N PRO A 14 10.14 7.43 -13.46
CA PRO A 14 9.42 8.71 -13.31
C PRO A 14 8.96 9.30 -14.65
N ASP A 15 9.52 8.85 -15.78
CA ASP A 15 9.14 9.28 -17.13
C ASP A 15 8.02 8.42 -17.74
N GLY A 16 7.57 7.38 -17.03
CA GLY A 16 6.44 6.54 -17.45
C GLY A 16 5.16 7.35 -17.56
N SER A 17 4.55 7.38 -18.73
CA SER A 17 3.35 8.17 -19.01
C SER A 17 2.30 7.34 -19.72
N LEU A 18 1.10 7.89 -19.84
CA LEU A 18 0.04 7.25 -20.62
C LEU A 18 0.48 7.01 -22.07
N GLU A 19 1.22 7.96 -22.67
CA GLU A 19 1.70 7.84 -24.04
C GLU A 19 2.72 6.72 -24.22
N THR A 20 3.65 6.55 -23.27
CA THR A 20 4.71 5.53 -23.34
C THR A 20 4.22 4.13 -23.00
N SER A 21 3.19 4.01 -22.13
CA SER A 21 2.65 2.73 -21.64
C SER A 21 1.40 2.25 -22.38
N SER A 22 0.80 3.07 -23.26
CA SER A 22 -0.55 2.83 -23.80
C SER A 22 -0.68 1.54 -24.61
N ALA A 23 0.34 1.13 -25.37
CA ALA A 23 0.23 -0.05 -26.24
C ALA A 23 0.09 -1.35 -25.44
N ASP A 24 0.99 -1.59 -24.51
CA ASP A 24 0.98 -2.79 -23.66
C ASP A 24 -0.16 -2.74 -22.63
N GLY A 25 -0.41 -1.56 -22.04
CA GLY A 25 -1.53 -1.34 -21.12
C GLY A 25 -2.88 -1.62 -21.75
N ALA A 26 -3.09 -1.16 -22.99
CA ALA A 26 -4.32 -1.42 -23.76
C ALA A 26 -4.43 -2.89 -24.19
N ALA A 27 -3.31 -3.54 -24.54
CA ALA A 27 -3.32 -4.97 -24.87
C ALA A 27 -3.69 -5.82 -23.64
N LEU A 28 -3.13 -5.50 -22.47
CA LEU A 28 -3.47 -6.17 -21.22
C LEU A 28 -4.93 -5.91 -20.82
N TYR A 29 -5.43 -4.68 -20.96
CA TYR A 29 -6.84 -4.37 -20.72
C TYR A 29 -7.77 -5.21 -21.59
N ARG A 30 -7.49 -5.32 -22.91
CA ARG A 30 -8.29 -6.15 -23.81
C ARG A 30 -8.27 -7.63 -23.45
N MET A 31 -7.14 -8.13 -22.95
CA MET A 31 -7.01 -9.53 -22.55
C MET A 31 -7.70 -9.85 -21.23
N LEU A 32 -7.59 -8.95 -20.24
CA LEU A 32 -7.93 -9.24 -18.84
C LEU A 32 -9.27 -8.65 -18.42
N VAL A 33 -9.64 -7.49 -18.94
CA VAL A 33 -10.80 -6.71 -18.46
C VAL A 33 -11.93 -6.69 -19.49
N GLU A 34 -11.62 -6.47 -20.77
CA GLU A 34 -12.64 -6.30 -21.81
C GLU A 34 -13.63 -7.50 -21.93
N PRO A 35 -13.22 -8.77 -21.73
CA PRO A 35 -14.17 -9.89 -21.74
C PRO A 35 -15.26 -9.80 -20.67
N ALA A 36 -14.98 -9.13 -19.54
CA ALA A 36 -15.92 -8.94 -18.45
C ALA A 36 -16.56 -7.53 -18.42
N LYS A 37 -16.18 -6.64 -19.34
CA LYS A 37 -16.56 -5.21 -19.33
C LYS A 37 -18.07 -4.98 -19.21
N ALA A 38 -18.89 -5.82 -19.87
CA ALA A 38 -20.34 -5.71 -19.79
C ALA A 38 -20.92 -5.98 -18.40
N LEU A 39 -20.14 -6.63 -17.51
CA LEU A 39 -20.50 -6.94 -16.14
C LEU A 39 -19.97 -5.89 -15.13
N ILE A 40 -19.19 -4.91 -15.61
CA ILE A 40 -18.53 -3.89 -14.77
C ILE A 40 -19.10 -2.51 -15.14
N PRO A 41 -20.20 -2.09 -14.49
CA PRO A 41 -20.71 -0.71 -14.65
C PRO A 41 -19.66 0.33 -14.20
N ALA A 42 -19.74 1.54 -14.76
CA ALA A 42 -18.88 2.64 -14.33
C ALA A 42 -19.04 2.92 -12.82
N GLY A 43 -17.93 3.19 -12.14
CA GLY A 43 -17.89 3.42 -10.69
C GLY A 43 -17.97 2.16 -9.84
N SER A 44 -17.94 0.96 -10.43
CA SER A 44 -17.94 -0.30 -9.69
C SER A 44 -16.72 -0.46 -8.78
N ASN A 45 -16.90 -1.19 -7.69
CA ASN A 45 -15.79 -1.81 -6.96
C ASN A 45 -15.49 -3.17 -7.62
N VAL A 46 -14.28 -3.34 -8.10
CA VAL A 46 -13.82 -4.57 -8.76
C VAL A 46 -12.77 -5.24 -7.89
N VAL A 47 -13.06 -6.45 -7.45
CA VAL A 47 -12.11 -7.24 -6.66
C VAL A 47 -11.34 -8.17 -7.60
N ILE A 48 -10.01 -8.07 -7.55
CA ILE A 48 -9.08 -8.87 -8.35
C ILE A 48 -8.43 -9.93 -7.44
N LEU A 49 -8.54 -11.18 -7.86
CA LEU A 49 -7.78 -12.29 -7.29
C LEU A 49 -6.73 -12.69 -8.34
N SER A 50 -5.55 -12.13 -8.23
CA SER A 50 -4.44 -12.41 -9.15
C SER A 50 -3.60 -13.58 -8.67
N ASP A 51 -2.98 -14.28 -9.63
CA ASP A 51 -2.05 -15.36 -9.37
C ASP A 51 -0.83 -15.26 -10.30
N GLY A 52 0.30 -15.78 -9.84
CA GLY A 52 1.56 -15.79 -10.58
C GLY A 52 1.97 -14.38 -11.03
N VAL A 53 2.39 -14.24 -12.27
CA VAL A 53 2.89 -12.97 -12.84
C VAL A 53 1.86 -11.82 -12.78
N LEU A 54 0.57 -12.11 -12.67
CA LEU A 54 -0.46 -11.07 -12.57
C LEU A 54 -0.51 -10.43 -11.18
N SER A 55 0.07 -11.05 -10.16
CA SER A 55 0.19 -10.45 -8.83
C SER A 55 1.15 -9.25 -8.80
N GLU A 56 2.01 -9.14 -9.81
CA GLU A 56 2.92 -8.02 -10.00
C GLU A 56 2.33 -6.86 -10.81
N LEU A 57 1.12 -7.07 -11.37
CA LEU A 57 0.47 -6.10 -12.24
C LEU A 57 -0.42 -5.17 -11.43
N ASN A 58 -0.19 -3.86 -11.54
CA ASN A 58 -1.16 -2.90 -11.08
C ASN A 58 -2.29 -2.75 -12.10
N PHE A 59 -3.45 -3.33 -11.81
CA PHE A 59 -4.60 -3.28 -12.71
C PHE A 59 -5.16 -1.87 -12.88
N GLU A 60 -4.98 -0.97 -11.92
CA GLU A 60 -5.44 0.41 -11.99
C GLU A 60 -4.81 1.19 -13.16
N THR A 61 -3.58 0.80 -13.53
CA THR A 61 -2.82 1.44 -14.61
C THR A 61 -3.15 0.91 -16.00
N LEU A 62 -3.96 -0.15 -16.11
CA LEU A 62 -4.37 -0.66 -17.43
C LEU A 62 -5.05 0.43 -18.25
N VAL A 63 -4.73 0.47 -19.54
CA VAL A 63 -5.20 1.55 -20.41
C VAL A 63 -6.50 1.14 -21.10
N VAL A 64 -7.56 1.86 -20.81
CA VAL A 64 -8.85 1.74 -21.51
C VAL A 64 -8.68 2.28 -22.93
N PRO A 65 -8.82 1.44 -23.98
CA PRO A 65 -8.64 1.90 -25.35
C PRO A 65 -9.85 2.72 -25.83
N GLY A 66 -9.61 3.72 -26.68
CA GLY A 66 -10.66 4.54 -27.26
C GLY A 66 -10.14 5.81 -27.89
N PRO A 67 -11.05 6.73 -28.32
CA PRO A 67 -10.65 8.04 -28.84
C PRO A 67 -9.89 8.88 -27.80
N THR A 68 -10.18 8.69 -26.53
CA THR A 68 -9.49 9.32 -25.40
C THR A 68 -9.02 8.21 -24.47
N PRO A 69 -7.81 7.66 -24.67
CA PRO A 69 -7.26 6.65 -23.80
C PRO A 69 -7.07 7.21 -22.37
N HIS A 70 -7.32 6.37 -21.35
CA HIS A 70 -7.20 6.74 -19.94
C HIS A 70 -6.89 5.51 -19.11
N TYR A 71 -6.48 5.70 -17.85
CA TYR A 71 -6.22 4.58 -16.94
C TYR A 71 -7.52 4.02 -16.35
N TRP A 72 -7.57 2.71 -16.15
CA TRP A 72 -8.78 2.03 -15.65
C TRP A 72 -9.21 2.48 -14.24
N ILE A 73 -8.30 3.00 -13.44
CA ILE A 73 -8.63 3.63 -12.15
C ILE A 73 -9.68 4.76 -12.31
N GLU A 74 -9.76 5.42 -13.46
CA GLU A 74 -10.73 6.48 -13.71
C GLU A 74 -12.17 5.93 -13.82
N ASP A 75 -12.33 4.68 -14.27
CA ASP A 75 -13.63 4.03 -14.44
C ASP A 75 -14.10 3.23 -13.22
N ALA A 76 -13.18 2.64 -12.45
CA ALA A 76 -13.51 1.69 -11.38
C ALA A 76 -12.59 1.82 -10.16
N THR A 77 -13.08 1.35 -9.02
CA THR A 77 -12.25 1.16 -7.81
C THR A 77 -11.72 -0.26 -7.81
N ILE A 78 -10.40 -0.41 -7.86
CA ILE A 78 -9.75 -1.72 -7.91
C ILE A 78 -9.29 -2.12 -6.51
N ILE A 79 -9.61 -3.34 -6.12
CA ILE A 79 -9.29 -3.92 -4.82
C ILE A 79 -8.64 -5.27 -5.07
N SER A 80 -7.54 -5.57 -4.40
CA SER A 80 -6.91 -6.90 -4.45
C SER A 80 -7.39 -7.77 -3.29
N ALA A 81 -7.56 -9.07 -3.52
CA ALA A 81 -7.83 -10.02 -2.46
C ALA A 81 -6.93 -11.25 -2.60
N PRO A 82 -6.34 -11.75 -1.50
CA PRO A 82 -5.44 -12.91 -1.56
C PRO A 82 -6.14 -14.22 -1.93
N SER A 83 -7.41 -14.37 -1.55
CA SER A 83 -8.20 -15.55 -1.88
C SER A 83 -9.70 -15.30 -1.74
N LEU A 84 -10.51 -16.12 -2.42
CA LEU A 84 -11.96 -16.13 -2.24
C LEU A 84 -12.37 -16.49 -0.80
N TYR A 85 -11.60 -17.34 -0.13
CA TYR A 85 -11.88 -17.73 1.25
C TYR A 85 -11.78 -16.52 2.18
N MET A 86 -10.71 -15.73 2.07
CA MET A 86 -10.55 -14.53 2.89
C MET A 86 -11.63 -13.49 2.57
N LEU A 87 -11.95 -13.32 1.29
CA LEU A 87 -13.00 -12.39 0.87
C LEU A 87 -14.39 -12.80 1.39
N ALA A 88 -14.71 -14.10 1.38
CA ALA A 88 -15.99 -14.61 1.88
C ALA A 88 -16.12 -14.56 3.42
N ALA A 89 -15.00 -14.54 4.13
CA ALA A 89 -14.95 -14.42 5.59
C ALA A 89 -14.93 -12.94 6.05
N ALA A 90 -14.92 -11.98 5.12
CA ALA A 90 -14.87 -10.55 5.43
C ALA A 90 -16.03 -10.14 6.34
N LYS A 91 -15.71 -9.51 7.46
CA LYS A 91 -16.70 -8.92 8.37
C LYS A 91 -16.98 -7.49 7.92
N PRO A 92 -18.21 -6.99 8.13
CA PRO A 92 -18.47 -5.56 7.93
C PRO A 92 -17.52 -4.71 8.78
N ASP A 93 -17.09 -3.58 8.23
CA ASP A 93 -16.32 -2.59 8.98
C ASP A 93 -17.03 -2.33 10.33
N GLY A 94 -16.38 -2.67 11.44
CA GLY A 94 -16.89 -2.38 12.77
C GLY A 94 -16.96 -0.87 12.99
N ASP A 95 -17.93 -0.43 13.78
CA ASP A 95 -18.11 0.98 14.20
C ASP A 95 -17.04 1.40 15.25
N GLY A 96 -15.83 0.82 15.12
CA GLY A 96 -14.67 1.14 15.94
C GLY A 96 -14.27 2.59 15.72
N GLY A 97 -14.13 3.37 16.80
CA GLY A 97 -13.76 4.77 16.77
C GLY A 97 -12.54 5.09 15.88
N ARG A 98 -12.18 6.36 15.75
CA ARG A 98 -11.05 6.80 14.90
C ARG A 98 -9.75 6.88 15.72
N LYS A 99 -9.15 5.74 16.07
CA LYS A 99 -7.86 5.73 16.77
C LYS A 99 -6.73 5.31 15.85
N LEU A 100 -5.65 6.09 15.87
CA LEU A 100 -4.44 5.91 15.07
C LEU A 100 -3.28 5.35 15.91
N LEU A 101 -2.60 4.35 15.39
CA LEU A 101 -1.25 3.96 15.78
C LEU A 101 -0.32 4.30 14.61
N LEU A 102 0.62 5.23 14.81
CA LEU A 102 1.54 5.70 13.78
C LEU A 102 2.99 5.42 14.21
N LEU A 103 3.71 4.62 13.41
CA LEU A 103 5.12 4.31 13.64
C LEU A 103 5.93 4.71 12.41
N GLY A 104 6.99 5.50 12.60
CA GLY A 104 7.80 5.87 11.46
C GLY A 104 8.97 6.79 11.80
N ASN A 105 9.62 7.28 10.74
CA ASN A 105 10.80 8.12 10.87
C ASN A 105 11.86 7.46 11.78
N ALA A 106 12.08 6.16 11.54
CA ALA A 106 12.98 5.32 12.31
C ALA A 106 14.44 5.80 12.21
N VAL A 107 15.24 5.49 13.22
CA VAL A 107 16.70 5.67 13.18
C VAL A 107 17.30 4.47 12.48
N SER A 108 18.00 4.71 11.38
CA SER A 108 18.71 3.66 10.66
C SER A 108 20.02 3.31 11.38
N THR A 109 20.28 2.01 11.47
CA THR A 109 21.59 1.46 11.87
C THR A 109 22.19 0.55 10.82
N ASP A 110 21.47 0.33 9.72
CA ASP A 110 21.88 -0.52 8.60
C ASP A 110 21.94 0.33 7.31
N PRO A 111 23.10 0.38 6.63
CA PRO A 111 23.25 1.12 5.37
C PRO A 111 22.29 0.69 4.24
N ASP A 112 21.80 -0.56 4.30
CA ASP A 112 20.82 -1.07 3.32
C ASP A 112 19.43 -0.44 3.50
N TYR A 113 19.17 0.21 4.66
CA TYR A 113 17.90 0.85 5.01
C TYR A 113 18.15 2.28 5.51
N PRO A 114 18.52 3.23 4.65
CA PRO A 114 18.81 4.61 5.06
C PRO A 114 17.57 5.29 5.66
N GLU A 115 17.77 6.35 6.44
CA GLU A 115 16.65 7.16 6.95
C GLU A 115 15.84 7.74 5.79
N LEU A 116 14.51 7.78 5.95
CA LEU A 116 13.57 8.31 4.96
C LEU A 116 13.45 9.82 5.12
N PRO A 117 13.92 10.65 4.17
CA PRO A 117 14.00 12.10 4.33
C PRO A 117 12.65 12.77 4.59
N GLN A 118 11.57 12.27 3.97
CA GLN A 118 10.23 12.86 4.07
C GLN A 118 9.34 12.21 5.14
N ALA A 119 9.82 11.19 5.84
CA ALA A 119 9.02 10.44 6.82
C ALA A 119 8.36 11.35 7.87
N ALA A 120 9.11 12.34 8.40
CA ALA A 120 8.55 13.28 9.38
C ALA A 120 7.48 14.21 8.78
N ILE A 121 7.52 14.49 7.48
CA ILE A 121 6.51 15.31 6.79
C ILE A 121 5.25 14.46 6.59
N GLU A 122 5.42 13.23 6.10
CA GLU A 122 4.31 12.30 5.93
C GLU A 122 3.57 12.04 7.25
N MET A 123 4.29 11.74 8.33
CA MET A 123 3.70 11.54 9.65
C MET A 123 2.85 12.74 10.08
N ARG A 124 3.38 13.96 9.97
CA ARG A 124 2.61 15.18 10.32
C ARG A 124 1.38 15.39 9.44
N SER A 125 1.45 15.00 8.16
CA SER A 125 0.30 15.12 7.25
C SER A 125 -0.81 14.15 7.59
N ILE A 126 -0.50 13.03 8.26
CA ILE A 126 -1.46 12.05 8.76
C ILE A 126 -2.04 12.48 10.11
N GLU A 127 -1.17 12.86 11.06
CA GLU A 127 -1.54 13.25 12.43
C GLU A 127 -2.63 14.34 12.46
N LYS A 128 -2.57 15.33 11.56
CA LYS A 128 -3.55 16.43 11.51
C LYS A 128 -5.00 16.00 11.29
N HIS A 129 -5.23 14.76 10.83
CA HIS A 129 -6.56 14.18 10.62
C HIS A 129 -7.10 13.43 11.85
N PHE A 130 -6.36 13.43 12.96
CA PHE A 130 -6.75 12.77 14.20
C PHE A 130 -6.70 13.74 15.37
N ALA A 131 -7.56 13.55 16.36
CA ALA A 131 -7.42 14.28 17.61
C ALA A 131 -6.27 13.68 18.44
N THR A 132 -5.47 14.51 19.11
CA THR A 132 -4.30 14.06 19.90
C THR A 132 -4.66 13.00 20.94
N ALA A 133 -5.89 13.00 21.46
CA ALA A 133 -6.36 11.97 22.39
C ALA A 133 -6.63 10.60 21.73
N ASP A 134 -6.74 10.56 20.40
CA ASP A 134 -7.06 9.39 19.59
C ASP A 134 -5.86 8.86 18.80
N GLU A 135 -4.65 9.34 19.09
CA GLU A 135 -3.45 8.90 18.42
C GLU A 135 -2.37 8.41 19.39
N ALA A 136 -1.59 7.44 18.94
CA ALA A 136 -0.31 7.04 19.52
C ALA A 136 0.75 7.13 18.43
N VAL A 137 1.71 8.01 18.60
CA VAL A 137 2.74 8.30 17.61
C VAL A 137 4.11 7.90 18.16
N PHE A 138 4.77 7.01 17.46
CA PHE A 138 6.12 6.55 17.76
C PHE A 138 7.06 6.96 16.63
N SER A 139 8.07 7.77 16.95
CA SER A 139 9.07 8.23 15.99
C SER A 139 10.48 8.13 16.56
N ARG A 140 11.47 8.17 15.69
CA ARG A 140 12.89 8.01 16.03
C ARG A 140 13.10 6.70 16.80
N GLN A 141 13.86 6.67 17.88
CA GLN A 141 14.14 5.47 18.68
C GLN A 141 12.88 4.75 19.19
N LYS A 142 11.77 5.49 19.34
CA LYS A 142 10.50 4.89 19.76
C LYS A 142 9.74 4.21 18.63
N ALA A 143 10.10 4.47 17.37
CA ALA A 143 9.56 3.72 16.23
C ALA A 143 10.27 2.37 16.12
N ASN A 144 10.03 1.45 17.03
CA ASN A 144 10.69 0.17 17.13
C ASN A 144 9.70 -0.99 17.26
N PRO A 145 10.11 -2.25 17.04
CA PRO A 145 9.23 -3.42 17.11
C PRO A 145 8.48 -3.55 18.45
N GLU A 146 9.15 -3.30 19.58
CA GLU A 146 8.54 -3.41 20.91
C GLU A 146 7.39 -2.40 21.09
N SER A 147 7.56 -1.17 20.59
CA SER A 147 6.48 -0.16 20.65
C SER A 147 5.21 -0.60 19.92
N TYR A 148 5.33 -1.40 18.85
CA TYR A 148 4.18 -2.02 18.22
C TYR A 148 3.64 -3.18 19.05
N LEU A 149 4.50 -4.13 19.44
CA LEU A 149 4.10 -5.38 20.10
C LEU A 149 3.49 -5.13 21.49
N ASP A 150 4.00 -4.15 22.24
CA ASP A 150 3.52 -3.78 23.58
C ASP A 150 2.26 -2.88 23.53
N SER A 151 1.90 -2.37 22.36
CA SER A 151 0.71 -1.55 22.19
C SER A 151 -0.57 -2.37 22.37
N LYS A 152 -1.64 -1.72 22.87
CA LYS A 152 -2.99 -2.32 22.92
C LYS A 152 -3.60 -2.29 21.52
N LEU A 153 -3.07 -3.11 20.61
CA LEU A 153 -3.34 -3.07 19.17
C LEU A 153 -4.82 -3.09 18.79
N GLN A 154 -5.65 -3.81 19.57
CA GLN A 154 -7.09 -3.97 19.31
C GLN A 154 -7.89 -2.67 19.46
N GLN A 155 -7.32 -1.62 20.05
CA GLN A 155 -8.00 -0.32 20.19
C GLN A 155 -7.87 0.59 18.97
N TYR A 156 -6.93 0.29 18.04
CA TYR A 156 -6.64 1.15 16.92
C TYR A 156 -7.41 0.71 15.67
N SER A 157 -8.17 1.66 15.11
CA SER A 157 -8.88 1.45 13.83
C SER A 157 -7.97 1.68 12.62
N TYR A 158 -6.90 2.45 12.83
CA TYR A 158 -5.90 2.77 11.83
C TYR A 158 -4.52 2.49 12.39
N ILE A 159 -3.72 1.74 11.62
CA ILE A 159 -2.30 1.48 11.92
C ILE A 159 -1.52 1.92 10.70
N HIS A 160 -0.54 2.80 10.87
CA HIS A 160 0.25 3.31 9.75
C HIS A 160 1.74 3.23 10.06
N PHE A 161 2.49 2.66 9.11
CA PHE A 161 3.94 2.58 9.15
C PHE A 161 4.54 3.47 8.07
N VAL A 162 5.43 4.39 8.46
CA VAL A 162 6.29 5.17 7.56
C VAL A 162 7.71 4.67 7.74
N ALA A 163 8.03 3.56 7.06
CA ALA A 163 9.25 2.79 7.29
C ALA A 163 9.58 1.93 6.08
N HIS A 164 10.82 1.43 5.95
CA HIS A 164 11.15 0.44 4.94
C HIS A 164 10.43 -0.88 5.18
N GLY A 165 10.14 -1.61 4.10
CA GLY A 165 9.64 -2.97 4.14
C GLY A 165 10.56 -3.91 3.38
N VAL A 166 10.78 -5.10 3.91
CA VAL A 166 11.57 -6.16 3.27
C VAL A 166 10.71 -7.37 3.05
N ALA A 167 10.75 -7.85 1.82
CA ALA A 167 10.12 -9.08 1.43
C ALA A 167 11.11 -10.25 1.46
N SER A 168 10.78 -11.33 2.13
CA SER A 168 11.52 -12.58 2.03
C SER A 168 10.99 -13.40 0.85
N LEU A 169 11.91 -13.81 -0.04
CA LEU A 169 11.56 -14.68 -1.17
C LEU A 169 11.51 -16.17 -0.80
N THR A 170 12.11 -16.53 0.33
CA THR A 170 12.23 -17.93 0.77
C THR A 170 11.14 -18.31 1.75
N ASP A 171 10.80 -17.41 2.68
CA ASP A 171 9.73 -17.60 3.65
C ASP A 171 8.97 -16.27 3.84
N PRO A 172 7.71 -16.17 3.42
CA PRO A 172 6.91 -14.95 3.61
C PRO A 172 6.81 -14.48 5.06
N LEU A 173 6.95 -15.39 6.03
CA LEU A 173 6.94 -15.06 7.46
C LEU A 173 8.19 -14.30 7.93
N ASP A 174 9.26 -14.35 7.16
CA ASP A 174 10.50 -13.58 7.38
C ASP A 174 10.47 -12.20 6.70
N SER A 175 9.40 -11.85 6.02
CA SER A 175 9.18 -10.47 5.58
C SER A 175 9.05 -9.55 6.80
N ALA A 176 9.59 -8.33 6.72
CA ALA A 176 9.65 -7.45 7.89
C ALA A 176 9.43 -5.98 7.55
N ILE A 177 8.91 -5.23 8.51
CA ILE A 177 8.96 -3.77 8.54
C ILE A 177 10.23 -3.37 9.30
N ILE A 178 11.00 -2.46 8.74
CA ILE A 178 12.27 -1.98 9.26
C ILE A 178 12.02 -0.75 10.12
N LEU A 179 12.31 -0.88 11.40
CA LEU A 179 12.11 0.14 12.42
C LEU A 179 13.44 0.50 13.10
N SER A 180 13.40 1.26 14.18
CA SER A 180 14.58 1.52 15.00
C SER A 180 14.95 0.31 15.85
N PRO A 181 16.24 0.05 16.10
CA PRO A 181 16.65 -1.06 16.95
C PRO A 181 16.21 -0.85 18.40
N THR A 182 15.90 -1.94 19.09
CA THR A 182 15.59 -1.97 20.51
C THR A 182 16.83 -2.32 21.37
N SER A 183 17.83 -2.94 20.74
CA SER A 183 19.09 -3.37 21.39
C SER A 183 20.19 -3.51 20.35
N ASP A 184 21.40 -3.87 20.79
CA ASP A 184 22.54 -4.19 19.92
C ASP A 184 22.43 -5.59 19.28
N ALA A 185 21.36 -6.32 19.52
CA ALA A 185 21.14 -7.64 18.90
C ALA A 185 20.86 -7.48 17.40
N GLU A 186 21.42 -8.37 16.62
CA GLU A 186 21.14 -8.47 15.19
C GLU A 186 19.62 -8.61 14.97
N ASP A 187 19.09 -7.91 13.99
CA ASP A 187 17.65 -7.91 13.66
C ASP A 187 16.68 -7.28 14.69
N SER A 188 17.18 -6.68 15.77
CA SER A 188 16.33 -6.01 16.78
C SER A 188 15.49 -4.85 16.24
N PHE A 189 15.75 -4.45 14.99
CA PHE A 189 15.03 -3.40 14.25
C PHE A 189 13.95 -3.93 13.31
N LYS A 190 13.77 -5.26 13.21
CA LYS A 190 12.82 -5.90 12.28
C LYS A 190 11.54 -6.32 12.99
N LEU A 191 10.41 -5.79 12.54
CA LEU A 191 9.09 -6.30 12.90
C LEU A 191 8.67 -7.34 11.85
N TYR A 192 8.80 -8.61 12.18
CA TYR A 192 8.55 -9.70 11.24
C TYR A 192 7.06 -10.02 11.04
N ALA A 193 6.72 -10.51 9.86
CA ALA A 193 5.37 -10.99 9.54
C ALA A 193 4.90 -12.08 10.50
N ARG A 194 5.80 -12.99 10.95
CA ARG A 194 5.49 -14.01 11.97
C ARG A 194 5.08 -13.43 13.32
N ASP A 195 5.64 -12.27 13.71
CA ASP A 195 5.28 -11.62 14.97
C ASP A 195 3.94 -10.88 14.83
N ILE A 196 3.73 -10.22 13.69
CA ILE A 196 2.46 -9.53 13.37
C ILE A 196 1.27 -10.50 13.49
N ILE A 197 1.37 -11.71 12.90
CA ILE A 197 0.29 -12.71 12.92
C ILE A 197 -0.09 -13.15 14.33
N GLN A 198 0.87 -13.14 15.26
CA GLN A 198 0.64 -13.55 16.66
C GLN A 198 -0.02 -12.47 17.51
N HIS A 199 -0.12 -11.23 17.00
CA HIS A 199 -0.69 -10.09 17.71
C HIS A 199 -2.00 -9.64 17.06
N PRO A 200 -3.17 -10.15 17.52
CA PRO A 200 -4.47 -9.83 16.92
C PRO A 200 -4.77 -8.33 16.93
N ILE A 201 -5.28 -7.85 15.82
CA ILE A 201 -5.72 -6.47 15.62
C ILE A 201 -7.19 -6.41 15.17
N HIS A 202 -7.81 -5.24 15.29
CA HIS A 202 -9.16 -4.97 14.76
C HIS A 202 -9.15 -3.71 13.87
N ALA A 203 -8.06 -3.53 13.14
CA ALA A 203 -7.87 -2.33 12.35
C ALA A 203 -8.76 -2.34 11.10
N ARG A 204 -9.49 -1.24 10.90
CA ARG A 204 -10.20 -0.96 9.65
C ARG A 204 -9.23 -0.84 8.48
N LEU A 205 -8.06 -0.25 8.75
CA LEU A 205 -7.02 -0.05 7.75
C LEU A 205 -5.62 -0.15 8.39
N VAL A 206 -4.77 -0.95 7.78
CA VAL A 206 -3.32 -0.89 7.98
C VAL A 206 -2.69 -0.30 6.71
N THR A 207 -1.82 0.70 6.86
CA THR A 207 -1.06 1.27 5.75
C THR A 207 0.42 1.04 5.98
N ILE A 208 1.08 0.44 4.98
CA ILE A 208 2.52 0.24 4.95
C ILE A 208 3.08 1.19 3.89
N SER A 209 3.41 2.40 4.32
CA SER A 209 4.08 3.39 3.48
C SER A 209 5.57 3.12 3.54
N SER A 210 6.03 2.27 2.63
CA SER A 210 7.43 1.86 2.58
C SER A 210 8.07 2.27 1.27
N CYS A 211 9.18 3.03 1.37
CA CYS A 211 10.10 3.22 0.28
C CYS A 211 11.14 2.11 0.31
N TYR A 212 11.43 1.50 -0.82
CA TYR A 212 12.60 0.64 -0.94
C TYR A 212 13.83 1.53 -1.09
N GLY A 213 14.66 1.61 -0.07
CA GLY A 213 15.97 2.25 -0.20
C GLY A 213 16.84 1.50 -1.22
N GLY A 214 17.18 2.17 -2.30
CA GLY A 214 18.27 2.03 -3.27
C GLY A 214 19.02 0.71 -3.46
N GLY A 215 18.41 -0.42 -3.36
CA GLY A 215 19.01 -1.72 -3.69
C GLY A 215 18.35 -2.35 -4.91
N THR A 216 19.14 -2.87 -5.84
CA THR A 216 18.75 -3.53 -7.11
C THR A 216 17.87 -4.79 -6.95
N ARG A 217 17.03 -4.86 -5.93
CA ARG A 217 16.15 -5.99 -5.66
C ARG A 217 14.72 -5.58 -5.94
N SER A 218 14.32 -5.68 -7.20
CA SER A 218 12.89 -5.68 -7.55
C SER A 218 12.25 -6.91 -6.93
N TYR A 219 11.53 -6.72 -5.86
CA TYR A 219 10.69 -7.77 -5.30
C TYR A 219 9.36 -7.75 -6.05
N ALA A 220 9.24 -8.66 -7.00
CA ALA A 220 7.98 -9.01 -7.59
C ALA A 220 6.98 -9.37 -6.49
N GLY A 221 5.86 -8.70 -6.49
CA GLY A 221 4.58 -8.90 -5.79
C GLY A 221 4.45 -9.78 -4.53
N GLU A 222 5.23 -10.85 -4.43
CA GLU A 222 5.05 -11.86 -3.38
C GLU A 222 5.44 -11.38 -1.97
N GLY A 223 6.36 -10.46 -1.82
CA GLY A 223 6.84 -10.08 -0.51
C GLY A 223 5.98 -9.04 0.21
N LEU A 224 5.37 -8.12 -0.50
CA LEU A 224 4.32 -7.27 0.06
C LEU A 224 3.02 -8.03 0.26
N VAL A 225 2.79 -9.07 -0.55
CA VAL A 225 1.76 -10.07 -0.27
C VAL A 225 2.01 -10.71 1.10
N GLY A 226 3.26 -10.99 1.48
CA GLY A 226 3.62 -11.54 2.81
C GLY A 226 3.21 -10.62 3.97
N LEU A 227 3.58 -9.34 3.93
CA LEU A 227 3.22 -8.39 4.99
C LEU A 227 1.72 -8.05 4.96
N SER A 228 1.14 -7.80 3.78
CA SER A 228 -0.30 -7.53 3.65
C SER A 228 -1.11 -8.72 4.14
N TRP A 229 -0.72 -9.94 3.77
CA TRP A 229 -1.34 -11.16 4.25
C TRP A 229 -1.21 -11.33 5.77
N ALA A 230 -0.04 -11.01 6.35
CA ALA A 230 0.17 -11.10 7.79
C ALA A 230 -0.77 -10.18 8.57
N PHE A 231 -0.94 -8.92 8.13
CA PHE A 231 -1.89 -8.00 8.76
C PHE A 231 -3.35 -8.42 8.56
N LEU A 232 -3.72 -8.90 7.37
CA LEU A 232 -5.05 -9.46 7.14
C LEU A 232 -5.31 -10.67 8.05
N ARG A 233 -4.34 -11.56 8.20
CA ARG A 233 -4.41 -12.72 9.11
C ARG A 233 -4.50 -12.31 10.58
N ALA A 234 -3.82 -11.23 10.96
CA ALA A 234 -3.89 -10.67 12.31
C ALA A 234 -5.25 -10.01 12.61
N GLY A 235 -6.07 -9.71 11.59
CA GLY A 235 -7.42 -9.18 11.74
C GLY A 235 -7.65 -7.78 11.17
N ALA A 236 -6.74 -7.27 10.32
CA ALA A 236 -7.01 -6.06 9.54
C ALA A 236 -8.10 -6.33 8.50
N HIS A 237 -9.04 -5.39 8.33
CA HIS A 237 -10.04 -5.48 7.26
C HIS A 237 -9.45 -5.11 5.91
N ASN A 238 -8.60 -4.09 5.88
CA ASN A 238 -7.92 -3.63 4.68
C ASN A 238 -6.45 -3.35 4.98
N VAL A 239 -5.60 -3.61 3.98
CA VAL A 239 -4.18 -3.26 4.04
C VAL A 239 -3.80 -2.51 2.77
N ILE A 240 -3.19 -1.35 2.92
CA ILE A 240 -2.53 -0.63 1.82
C ILE A 240 -1.05 -0.92 1.87
N GLY A 241 -0.49 -1.39 0.76
CA GLY A 241 0.94 -1.63 0.59
C GLY A 241 1.38 -1.27 -0.83
N ALA A 242 2.67 -1.05 -1.04
CA ALA A 242 3.21 -0.64 -2.33
C ALA A 242 3.77 -1.83 -3.13
N LEU A 243 3.55 -1.87 -4.45
CA LEU A 243 4.08 -2.89 -5.36
C LEU A 243 5.53 -2.62 -5.80
N TRP A 244 5.96 -1.37 -5.72
CA TRP A 244 7.32 -0.93 -6.06
C TRP A 244 7.70 0.27 -5.18
N GLU A 245 8.91 0.75 -5.37
CA GLU A 245 9.45 1.92 -4.65
C GLU A 245 8.51 3.12 -4.77
N VAL A 246 8.14 3.69 -3.63
CA VAL A 246 7.32 4.90 -3.59
C VAL A 246 8.19 6.15 -3.58
N SER A 247 7.73 7.20 -4.24
CA SER A 247 8.42 8.47 -4.25
C SER A 247 8.18 9.24 -2.94
N ASP A 248 9.24 9.56 -2.24
CA ASP A 248 9.18 10.40 -1.04
C ASP A 248 8.52 11.76 -1.30
N ASP A 249 8.62 12.28 -2.54
CA ASP A 249 8.08 13.61 -2.86
C ASP A 249 6.55 13.62 -3.00
N SER A 250 5.95 12.54 -3.52
CA SER A 250 4.49 12.47 -3.76
C SER A 250 3.72 11.80 -2.63
N THR A 251 4.38 10.94 -1.85
CA THR A 251 3.72 10.13 -0.81
C THR A 251 3.04 10.96 0.28
N PRO A 252 3.64 12.05 0.83
CA PRO A 252 2.97 12.87 1.82
C PRO A 252 1.64 13.47 1.32
N GLU A 253 1.58 13.92 0.05
CA GLU A 253 0.36 14.47 -0.56
C GLU A 253 -0.71 13.39 -0.77
N LEU A 254 -0.29 12.19 -1.22
CA LEU A 254 -1.18 11.05 -1.39
C LEU A 254 -1.80 10.63 -0.05
N MET A 255 -0.96 10.49 1.00
CA MET A 255 -1.42 10.09 2.33
C MET A 255 -2.28 11.16 3.00
N ASP A 256 -1.95 12.44 2.84
CA ASP A 256 -2.81 13.53 3.29
C ASP A 256 -4.21 13.45 2.68
N THR A 257 -4.29 13.26 1.38
CA THR A 257 -5.57 13.15 0.68
C THR A 257 -6.32 11.87 1.09
N LEU A 258 -5.62 10.73 1.25
CA LEU A 258 -6.19 9.48 1.74
C LEU A 258 -6.87 9.69 3.11
N TYR A 259 -6.14 10.23 4.09
CA TYR A 259 -6.65 10.38 5.45
C TYR A 259 -7.75 11.43 5.55
N ARG A 260 -7.69 12.49 4.77
CA ARG A 260 -8.79 13.46 4.64
C ARG A 260 -10.07 12.79 4.13
N ARG A 261 -9.97 11.93 3.09
CA ARG A 261 -11.14 11.20 2.59
C ARG A 261 -11.70 10.17 3.57
N LEU A 262 -10.81 9.52 4.34
CA LEU A 262 -11.22 8.64 5.44
C LEU A 262 -11.93 9.42 6.56
N GLU A 263 -11.49 10.63 6.86
CA GLU A 263 -12.12 11.53 7.82
C GLU A 263 -13.52 11.97 7.35
N GLU A 264 -13.68 12.21 6.05
CA GLU A 264 -14.97 12.52 5.40
C GLU A 264 -15.91 11.30 5.32
N GLY A 265 -15.49 10.11 5.80
CA GLY A 265 -16.30 8.90 5.85
C GLY A 265 -16.19 7.99 4.61
N SER A 266 -15.29 8.27 3.67
CA SER A 266 -15.08 7.38 2.51
C SER A 266 -14.58 6.01 2.94
N PRO A 267 -15.04 4.92 2.29
CA PRO A 267 -14.42 3.60 2.46
C PRO A 267 -12.93 3.61 2.06
N PRO A 268 -12.05 2.80 2.69
CA PRO A 268 -10.61 2.82 2.41
C PRO A 268 -10.24 2.68 0.93
N SER A 269 -10.92 1.80 0.19
CA SER A 269 -10.67 1.62 -1.25
C SER A 269 -11.02 2.85 -2.08
N GLN A 270 -12.13 3.50 -1.77
CA GLN A 270 -12.53 4.74 -2.46
C GLN A 270 -11.65 5.92 -2.05
N ALA A 271 -11.25 5.99 -0.78
CA ALA A 271 -10.34 7.02 -0.28
C ALA A 271 -8.97 6.94 -0.98
N LEU A 272 -8.42 5.73 -1.11
CA LEU A 272 -7.16 5.51 -1.84
C LEU A 272 -7.30 5.86 -3.32
N ARG A 273 -8.38 5.41 -3.99
CA ARG A 273 -8.65 5.77 -5.39
C ARG A 273 -8.70 7.29 -5.58
N GLN A 274 -9.41 8.01 -4.70
CA GLN A 274 -9.52 9.48 -4.80
C GLN A 274 -8.17 10.19 -4.57
N ALA A 275 -7.34 9.68 -3.64
CA ALA A 275 -6.00 10.19 -3.42
C ALA A 275 -5.11 10.02 -4.67
N LYS A 276 -5.18 8.87 -5.31
CA LYS A 276 -4.44 8.59 -6.55
C LYS A 276 -4.94 9.44 -7.72
N LEU A 277 -6.26 9.59 -7.88
CA LEU A 277 -6.84 10.45 -8.92
C LEU A 277 -6.46 11.93 -8.73
N ALA A 278 -6.30 12.39 -7.50
CA ALA A 278 -5.82 13.74 -7.23
C ALA A 278 -4.40 13.95 -7.79
N LEU A 279 -3.49 12.99 -7.61
CA LEU A 279 -2.15 13.04 -8.20
C LEU A 279 -2.18 12.86 -9.72
N LEU A 280 -2.94 11.89 -10.24
CA LEU A 280 -3.09 11.64 -11.69
C LEU A 280 -3.56 12.89 -12.43
N HIS A 281 -4.47 13.67 -11.84
CA HIS A 281 -5.01 14.89 -12.45
C HIS A 281 -4.24 16.16 -12.03
N SER A 282 -3.13 16.02 -11.28
CA SER A 282 -2.30 17.16 -10.87
C SER A 282 -1.50 17.73 -12.03
N GLN A 283 -0.89 18.88 -11.80
CA GLN A 283 0.07 19.47 -12.75
C GLN A 283 1.46 18.89 -12.53
N GLY A 284 2.21 18.70 -13.61
CA GLY A 284 3.61 18.24 -13.53
C GLY A 284 3.79 16.72 -13.54
N SER A 285 4.88 16.23 -12.94
CA SER A 285 5.32 14.83 -13.00
C SER A 285 4.46 13.87 -12.18
N PHE A 286 3.81 14.34 -11.11
CA PHE A 286 3.01 13.49 -10.22
C PHE A 286 1.84 12.79 -10.91
N ARG A 287 1.43 13.26 -12.10
CA ARG A 287 0.46 12.57 -12.95
C ARG A 287 0.95 11.22 -13.51
N ASN A 288 2.26 10.95 -13.48
CA ASN A 288 2.82 9.70 -13.99
C ASN A 288 2.60 8.55 -13.00
N PRO A 289 2.34 7.31 -13.48
CA PRO A 289 2.03 6.16 -12.62
C PRO A 289 3.07 5.86 -11.54
N PHE A 290 4.34 6.15 -11.79
CA PHE A 290 5.41 6.01 -10.81
C PHE A 290 5.06 6.66 -9.46
N TYR A 291 4.36 7.81 -9.46
CA TYR A 291 4.08 8.60 -8.27
C TYR A 291 2.79 8.22 -7.54
N TRP A 292 1.76 7.73 -8.25
CA TRP A 292 0.45 7.45 -7.64
C TRP A 292 0.08 5.97 -7.60
N ALA A 293 0.63 5.18 -8.52
CA ALA A 293 0.23 3.79 -8.69
C ALA A 293 0.95 2.75 -7.81
N PRO A 294 2.06 3.04 -7.08
CA PRO A 294 2.69 2.02 -6.24
C PRO A 294 1.74 1.38 -5.24
N PHE A 295 0.93 2.17 -4.56
CA PHE A 295 0.06 1.67 -3.51
C PHE A 295 -1.10 0.84 -4.07
N GLN A 296 -1.38 -0.29 -3.44
CA GLN A 296 -2.58 -1.10 -3.69
C GLN A 296 -3.29 -1.39 -2.38
N ILE A 297 -4.62 -1.56 -2.45
CA ILE A 297 -5.42 -2.00 -1.31
C ILE A 297 -5.73 -3.48 -1.44
N TYR A 298 -5.46 -4.19 -0.36
CA TYR A 298 -5.80 -5.60 -0.16
C TYR A 298 -6.92 -5.70 0.84
N THR A 299 -7.93 -6.53 0.58
CA THR A 299 -9.04 -6.78 1.49
C THR A 299 -9.15 -8.27 1.80
N GLY A 300 -9.61 -8.59 3.03
CA GLY A 300 -9.82 -9.96 3.47
C GLY A 300 -10.27 -9.97 4.93
N LEU A 301 -11.11 -10.90 5.34
CA LEU A 301 -11.70 -11.12 6.67
C LEU A 301 -12.86 -10.22 7.02
#